data_323c7aa3380e7704f65473628e9be02a
#
_entry.id   323c7aa3380e7704f65473628e9be02a
#
_cell.length_a   1.000
_cell.length_b   1.000
_cell.length_c   1.000
_cell.angle_alpha   90.00
_cell.angle_beta   90.00
_cell.angle_gamma   90.00
#
_symmetry.space_group_name_H-M   'P 1'
#
loop_
_entity.id
_entity.type
_entity.pdbx_description
1 polymer ?
#
loop_
_entity_poly.entity_id
_entity_poly.type
_entity_poly.pdbx_seq_one_letter_code
_entity_poly.pdbx_strand_id
1 'polypeptide(L)'
;MRFTSLAAAILSIMSTLALAPAVAADLKISVTGVSSADGQIMVALYNSAETFLGKPFRATAAPAVAGATQIEFKDLPAGDYAFSLYHDANANGKMDRNLIGMPTEDYAFSNNAMGKLGAPEYEAARFALPASGATASVSLR
;
A
#
# COMPACT_ATOMS: atom_id res chain seq x y z
N MET A 1 -48.84 34.51 -49.79
CA MET A 1 -48.59 33.73 -48.59
C MET A 1 -47.12 33.40 -48.54
N ARG A 2 -46.39 33.99 -47.60
CA ARG A 2 -44.92 33.73 -47.36
C ARG A 2 -44.80 32.94 -46.11
N PHE A 3 -44.33 31.69 -46.23
CA PHE A 3 -43.95 30.85 -45.06
C PHE A 3 -42.53 31.12 -44.74
N THR A 4 -42.29 31.75 -43.61
CA THR A 4 -40.94 31.94 -42.99
C THR A 4 -40.63 30.72 -42.15
N SER A 5 -39.70 29.89 -42.61
CA SER A 5 -39.16 28.77 -41.83
C SER A 5 -38.19 29.30 -40.78
N LEU A 6 -38.53 29.08 -39.52
CA LEU A 6 -37.63 29.34 -38.38
C LEU A 6 -36.74 28.11 -38.15
N ALA A 7 -35.47 28.21 -38.54
CA ALA A 7 -34.51 27.15 -38.24
C ALA A 7 -34.00 27.36 -36.81
N ALA A 8 -34.38 26.45 -35.91
CA ALA A 8 -33.82 26.42 -34.55
C ALA A 8 -32.46 25.71 -34.58
N ALA A 9 -31.41 26.48 -34.36
CA ALA A 9 -30.06 25.93 -34.17
C ALA A 9 -29.94 25.39 -32.73
N ILE A 10 -29.90 24.08 -32.57
CA ILE A 10 -29.62 23.41 -31.30
C ILE A 10 -28.11 23.45 -31.12
N LEU A 11 -27.62 24.35 -30.24
CA LEU A 11 -26.22 24.41 -29.83
C LEU A 11 -25.99 23.31 -28.79
N SER A 12 -25.43 22.17 -29.22
CA SER A 12 -25.03 21.08 -28.34
C SER A 12 -23.76 21.49 -27.59
N ILE A 13 -23.89 21.85 -26.32
CA ILE A 13 -22.74 22.10 -25.43
C ILE A 13 -22.17 20.75 -25.02
N MET A 14 -21.13 20.30 -25.72
CA MET A 14 -20.31 19.18 -25.26
C MET A 14 -19.51 19.63 -24.05
N SER A 15 -19.99 19.25 -22.85
CA SER A 15 -19.25 19.42 -21.60
C SER A 15 -18.09 18.43 -21.60
N THR A 16 -16.90 18.89 -21.95
CA THR A 16 -15.68 18.09 -21.77
C THR A 16 -15.36 18.01 -20.28
N LEU A 17 -15.67 16.86 -19.70
CA LEU A 17 -15.20 16.55 -18.34
C LEU A 17 -13.68 16.40 -18.41
N ALA A 18 -12.94 17.44 -18.03
CA ALA A 18 -11.50 17.35 -17.87
C ALA A 18 -11.24 16.44 -16.66
N LEU A 19 -10.77 15.20 -16.90
CA LEU A 19 -10.20 14.40 -15.82
C LEU A 19 -8.93 15.13 -15.35
N ALA A 20 -8.98 15.67 -14.12
CA ALA A 20 -7.78 16.12 -13.46
C ALA A 20 -6.80 14.94 -13.33
N PRO A 21 -5.51 15.12 -13.65
CA PRO A 21 -4.55 14.05 -13.46
C PRO A 21 -4.57 13.63 -11.99
N ALA A 22 -4.71 12.32 -11.76
CA ALA A 22 -4.58 11.75 -10.41
C ALA A 22 -3.19 12.11 -9.90
N VAL A 23 -3.11 12.86 -8.78
CA VAL A 23 -1.82 13.22 -8.16
C VAL A 23 -1.24 11.96 -7.55
N ALA A 24 -0.08 11.54 -8.06
CA ALA A 24 0.66 10.40 -7.56
C ALA A 24 1.47 10.80 -6.31
N ALA A 25 1.44 9.97 -5.28
CA ALA A 25 2.11 10.18 -4.02
C ALA A 25 3.15 9.08 -3.76
N ASP A 26 4.23 9.41 -3.07
CA ASP A 26 5.26 8.45 -2.66
C ASP A 26 5.06 8.07 -1.19
N LEU A 27 5.19 6.79 -0.89
CA LEU A 27 5.18 6.24 0.46
C LEU A 27 6.57 5.71 0.80
N LYS A 28 7.19 6.28 1.81
CA LYS A 28 8.43 5.77 2.40
C LYS A 28 8.12 4.99 3.67
N ILE A 29 8.72 3.82 3.82
CA ILE A 29 8.58 2.97 4.99
C ILE A 29 9.95 2.78 5.62
N SER A 30 10.08 3.18 6.87
CA SER A 30 11.26 2.92 7.70
C SER A 30 10.98 1.72 8.58
N VAL A 31 11.75 0.64 8.38
CA VAL A 31 11.62 -0.62 9.13
C VAL A 31 12.78 -0.72 10.10
N THR A 32 12.49 -0.71 11.39
CA THR A 32 13.48 -0.90 12.46
C THR A 32 13.41 -2.32 13.02
N GLY A 33 14.39 -2.69 13.88
CA GLY A 33 14.44 -4.04 14.46
C GLY A 33 14.86 -5.12 13.47
N VAL A 34 15.51 -4.75 12.36
CA VAL A 34 16.07 -5.72 11.41
C VAL A 34 17.26 -6.41 12.03
N SER A 35 17.15 -7.71 12.31
CA SER A 35 18.11 -8.49 13.10
C SER A 35 19.41 -8.79 12.36
N SER A 36 19.39 -8.85 11.03
CA SER A 36 20.58 -9.10 10.22
C SER A 36 20.46 -8.47 8.83
N ALA A 37 21.57 -8.47 8.09
CA ALA A 37 21.60 -8.05 6.69
C ALA A 37 21.32 -9.22 5.72
N ASP A 38 20.92 -10.38 6.25
CA ASP A 38 20.62 -11.54 5.43
C ASP A 38 19.27 -11.38 4.71
N GLY A 39 19.20 -11.82 3.45
CA GLY A 39 17.97 -11.83 2.68
C GLY A 39 17.40 -10.45 2.39
N GLN A 40 16.12 -10.31 2.58
CA GLN A 40 15.36 -9.14 2.14
C GLN A 40 14.19 -8.82 3.06
N ILE A 41 13.70 -7.58 3.01
CA ILE A 41 12.42 -7.20 3.62
C ILE A 41 11.37 -7.25 2.52
N MET A 42 10.37 -8.09 2.72
CA MET A 42 9.21 -8.24 1.82
C MET A 42 8.07 -7.37 2.31
N VAL A 43 7.46 -6.58 1.42
CA VAL A 43 6.34 -5.68 1.76
C VAL A 43 5.19 -5.89 0.80
N ALA A 44 3.99 -6.05 1.35
CA ALA A 44 2.75 -6.07 0.62
C ALA A 44 1.87 -4.90 1.05
N LEU A 45 1.41 -4.09 0.09
CA LEU A 45 0.57 -2.92 0.29
C LEU A 45 -0.86 -3.24 -0.17
N TYR A 46 -1.84 -2.87 0.63
CA TYR A 46 -3.26 -3.11 0.41
C TYR A 46 -4.04 -1.81 0.45
N ASN A 47 -5.10 -1.70 -0.34
CA ASN A 47 -5.94 -0.51 -0.43
C ASN A 47 -7.40 -0.75 -0.04
N SER A 48 -7.73 -1.92 0.49
CA SER A 48 -9.07 -2.25 0.98
C SER A 48 -9.07 -3.35 2.04
N ALA A 49 -10.12 -3.36 2.87
CA ALA A 49 -10.32 -4.41 3.86
C ALA A 49 -10.56 -5.79 3.23
N GLU A 50 -11.24 -5.83 2.08
CA GLU A 50 -11.58 -7.08 1.38
C GLU A 50 -10.36 -7.81 0.85
N THR A 51 -9.30 -7.07 0.50
CA THR A 51 -8.07 -7.65 -0.06
C THR A 51 -6.95 -7.77 0.96
N PHE A 52 -7.12 -7.20 2.15
CA PHE A 52 -6.09 -7.18 3.20
C PHE A 52 -5.63 -8.60 3.55
N LEU A 53 -4.30 -8.79 3.53
CA LEU A 53 -3.59 -10.06 3.74
C LEU A 53 -3.93 -11.18 2.74
N GLY A 54 -4.70 -10.88 1.71
CA GLY A 54 -5.03 -11.81 0.63
C GLY A 54 -4.35 -11.42 -0.68
N LYS A 55 -4.88 -10.38 -1.34
CA LYS A 55 -4.38 -9.92 -2.64
C LYS A 55 -3.80 -8.51 -2.54
N PRO A 56 -2.48 -8.34 -2.58
CA PRO A 56 -1.86 -7.01 -2.53
C PRO A 56 -2.26 -6.13 -3.71
N PHE A 57 -2.43 -4.84 -3.44
CA PHE A 57 -2.50 -3.79 -4.47
C PHE A 57 -1.13 -3.60 -5.15
N ARG A 58 -0.07 -3.54 -4.34
CA ARG A 58 1.33 -3.59 -4.79
C ARG A 58 2.17 -4.38 -3.80
N ALA A 59 3.28 -4.92 -4.27
CA ALA A 59 4.28 -5.57 -3.44
C ALA A 59 5.68 -5.17 -3.92
N THR A 60 6.63 -5.14 -2.99
CA THR A 60 8.04 -4.88 -3.28
C THR A 60 8.93 -5.58 -2.26
N ALA A 61 10.21 -5.61 -2.55
CA ALA A 61 11.23 -6.10 -1.65
C ALA A 61 12.44 -5.17 -1.68
N ALA A 62 13.16 -5.12 -0.57
CA ALA A 62 14.44 -4.43 -0.48
C ALA A 62 15.47 -5.32 0.23
N PRO A 63 16.76 -5.27 -0.13
CA PRO A 63 17.80 -5.95 0.61
C PRO A 63 17.76 -5.56 2.08
N ALA A 64 17.86 -6.53 2.99
CA ALA A 64 17.87 -6.26 4.42
C ALA A 64 19.13 -5.48 4.80
N VAL A 65 18.95 -4.47 5.63
CA VAL A 65 20.03 -3.71 6.26
C VAL A 65 19.85 -3.83 7.76
N ALA A 66 20.83 -4.39 8.45
CA ALA A 66 20.77 -4.60 9.90
C ALA A 66 20.47 -3.28 10.63
N GLY A 67 19.59 -3.33 11.62
CA GLY A 67 19.10 -2.19 12.36
C GLY A 67 17.90 -1.51 11.70
N ALA A 68 18.07 -0.87 10.54
CA ALA A 68 16.98 -0.21 9.84
C ALA A 68 17.09 -0.36 8.32
N THR A 69 15.98 -0.64 7.68
CA THR A 69 15.84 -0.76 6.22
C THR A 69 14.79 0.24 5.73
N GLN A 70 15.11 0.94 4.62
CA GLN A 70 14.19 1.88 3.98
C GLN A 70 13.57 1.24 2.73
N ILE A 71 12.26 1.40 2.58
CA ILE A 71 11.49 0.90 1.45
C ILE A 71 10.64 2.04 0.91
N GLU A 72 10.47 2.11 -0.40
CA GLU A 72 9.67 3.15 -1.03
C GLU A 72 8.72 2.56 -2.07
N PHE A 73 7.48 3.02 -2.02
CA PHE A 73 6.51 2.88 -3.11
C PHE A 73 6.34 4.23 -3.78
N LYS A 74 6.54 4.28 -5.09
CA LYS A 74 6.37 5.49 -5.89
C LYS A 74 5.05 5.49 -6.64
N ASP A 75 4.56 6.69 -6.94
CA ASP A 75 3.43 6.90 -7.84
C ASP A 75 2.15 6.16 -7.38
N LEU A 76 1.84 6.24 -6.08
CA LEU A 76 0.60 5.70 -5.52
C LEU A 76 -0.53 6.72 -5.64
N PRO A 77 -1.75 6.31 -5.98
CA PRO A 77 -2.93 7.16 -5.77
C PRO A 77 -3.04 7.57 -4.31
N ALA A 78 -3.38 8.83 -4.04
CA ALA A 78 -3.72 9.26 -2.69
C ALA A 78 -4.94 8.46 -2.19
N GLY A 79 -4.96 8.09 -0.92
CA GLY A 79 -6.04 7.30 -0.35
C GLY A 79 -5.62 6.53 0.89
N ASP A 80 -6.44 5.58 1.30
CA ASP A 80 -6.18 4.75 2.47
C ASP A 80 -5.48 3.46 2.09
N TYR A 81 -4.47 3.11 2.89
CA TYR A 81 -3.66 1.91 2.71
C TYR A 81 -3.38 1.23 4.04
N ALA A 82 -3.01 -0.04 3.95
CA ALA A 82 -2.35 -0.78 5.02
C ALA A 82 -1.24 -1.62 4.39
N PHE A 83 -0.21 -1.97 5.15
CA PHE A 83 0.81 -2.88 4.68
C PHE A 83 1.13 -3.95 5.72
N SER A 84 1.63 -5.07 5.22
CA SER A 84 2.32 -6.10 5.99
C SER A 84 3.73 -6.27 5.46
N LEU A 85 4.66 -6.60 6.31
CA LEU A 85 6.04 -6.87 5.93
C LEU A 85 6.68 -7.92 6.82
N TYR A 86 7.71 -8.58 6.31
CA TYR A 86 8.50 -9.53 7.06
C TYR A 86 9.95 -9.57 6.56
N HIS A 87 10.84 -10.04 7.44
CA HIS A 87 12.25 -10.24 7.13
C HIS A 87 12.46 -11.65 6.60
N ASP A 88 12.49 -11.79 5.28
CA ASP A 88 12.79 -13.03 4.58
C ASP A 88 14.30 -13.28 4.57
N ALA A 89 14.83 -13.75 5.70
CA ALA A 89 16.27 -13.88 5.92
C ALA A 89 16.91 -14.96 5.05
N ASN A 90 16.17 -16.01 4.69
CA ASN A 90 16.64 -17.09 3.82
C ASN A 90 16.35 -16.84 2.33
N ALA A 91 15.73 -15.71 2.00
CA ALA A 91 15.40 -15.29 0.63
C ALA A 91 14.58 -16.32 -0.17
N ASN A 92 13.66 -17.04 0.52
CA ASN A 92 12.80 -18.02 -0.14
C ASN A 92 11.50 -17.42 -0.71
N GLY A 93 11.26 -16.12 -0.49
CA GLY A 93 10.13 -15.37 -1.03
C GLY A 93 8.79 -15.63 -0.33
N LYS A 94 8.79 -16.28 0.82
CA LYS A 94 7.58 -16.59 1.60
C LYS A 94 7.84 -16.47 3.09
N MET A 95 6.78 -16.19 3.85
CA MET A 95 6.81 -16.21 5.32
C MET A 95 6.94 -17.65 5.79
N ASP A 96 8.05 -17.97 6.46
CA ASP A 96 8.26 -19.26 7.08
C ASP A 96 7.44 -19.41 8.35
N ARG A 97 6.91 -20.62 8.57
CA ARG A 97 6.08 -20.95 9.73
C ARG A 97 6.51 -22.28 10.33
N ASN A 98 6.31 -22.40 11.65
CA ASN A 98 6.52 -23.67 12.33
C ASN A 98 5.36 -24.65 12.11
N LEU A 99 5.44 -25.82 12.71
CA LEU A 99 4.46 -26.92 12.54
C LEU A 99 3.03 -26.55 13.01
N ILE A 100 2.89 -25.57 13.89
CA ILE A 100 1.59 -25.09 14.38
C ILE A 100 1.13 -23.81 13.67
N GLY A 101 1.81 -23.40 12.57
CA GLY A 101 1.41 -22.27 11.75
C GLY A 101 1.85 -20.91 12.24
N MET A 102 2.67 -20.82 13.28
CA MET A 102 3.21 -19.55 13.78
C MET A 102 4.36 -19.06 12.91
N PRO A 103 4.42 -17.76 12.57
CA PRO A 103 5.57 -17.20 11.87
C PRO A 103 6.87 -17.46 12.62
N THR A 104 7.92 -17.82 11.89
CA THR A 104 9.28 -17.98 12.43
C THR A 104 10.22 -16.86 12.01
N GLU A 105 9.78 -16.00 11.09
CA GLU A 105 10.47 -14.79 10.67
C GLU A 105 9.83 -13.57 11.30
N ASP A 106 10.65 -12.56 11.59
CA ASP A 106 10.18 -11.29 12.16
C ASP A 106 9.26 -10.56 11.17
N TYR A 107 8.19 -9.99 11.66
CA TYR A 107 7.18 -9.32 10.85
C TYR A 107 6.63 -8.06 11.51
N ALA A 108 5.93 -7.23 10.74
CA ALA A 108 5.20 -6.07 11.24
C ALA A 108 4.05 -5.70 10.30
N PHE A 109 3.13 -4.92 10.84
CA PHE A 109 2.04 -4.29 10.09
C PHE A 109 2.10 -2.78 10.26
N SER A 110 1.54 -2.04 9.30
CA SER A 110 1.42 -0.58 9.42
C SER A 110 0.79 -0.18 10.76
N ASN A 111 1.16 0.98 11.27
CA ASN A 111 0.81 1.47 12.61
C ASN A 111 1.34 0.59 13.77
N ASN A 112 2.28 -0.31 13.52
CA ASN A 112 2.66 -1.37 14.46
C ASN A 112 1.45 -2.16 15.00
N ALA A 113 0.40 -2.31 14.19
CA ALA A 113 -0.84 -2.95 14.58
C ALA A 113 -0.62 -4.44 14.88
N MET A 114 -1.35 -4.93 15.87
CA MET A 114 -1.34 -6.33 16.29
C MET A 114 -2.76 -6.81 16.54
N GLY A 115 -3.05 -8.03 16.12
CA GLY A 115 -4.26 -8.72 16.52
C GLY A 115 -4.12 -9.38 17.88
N LYS A 116 -5.22 -9.85 18.46
CA LYS A 116 -5.22 -10.55 19.76
C LYS A 116 -4.58 -11.94 19.66
N LEU A 117 -4.87 -12.67 18.59
CA LEU A 117 -4.43 -14.05 18.36
C LEU A 117 -3.88 -14.22 16.92
N GLY A 118 -3.31 -13.20 16.33
CA GLY A 118 -2.79 -13.24 14.98
C GLY A 118 -2.68 -11.87 14.35
N ALA A 119 -2.89 -11.80 13.05
CA ALA A 119 -2.83 -10.56 12.29
C ALA A 119 -3.91 -9.55 12.75
N PRO A 120 -3.64 -8.24 12.65
CA PRO A 120 -4.63 -7.22 12.95
C PRO A 120 -5.74 -7.18 11.88
N GLU A 121 -6.84 -6.52 12.20
CA GLU A 121 -7.82 -6.11 11.21
C GLU A 121 -7.28 -4.94 10.36
N TYR A 122 -7.80 -4.80 9.16
CA TYR A 122 -7.43 -3.71 8.24
C TYR A 122 -7.53 -2.33 8.90
N GLU A 123 -8.63 -2.07 9.62
CA GLU A 123 -8.87 -0.77 10.27
C GLU A 123 -7.79 -0.39 11.29
N ALA A 124 -7.21 -1.37 11.98
CA ALA A 124 -6.11 -1.13 12.92
C ALA A 124 -4.79 -0.78 12.21
N ALA A 125 -4.57 -1.33 11.02
CA ALA A 125 -3.38 -1.11 10.21
C ALA A 125 -3.52 0.04 9.20
N ARG A 126 -4.72 0.52 8.95
CA ARG A 126 -5.04 1.55 7.95
C ARG A 126 -4.40 2.90 8.29
N PHE A 127 -3.85 3.55 7.28
CA PHE A 127 -3.35 4.93 7.34
C PHE A 127 -3.72 5.68 6.06
N ALA A 128 -3.79 7.01 6.16
CA ALA A 128 -4.03 7.86 5.00
C ALA A 128 -2.71 8.23 4.32
N LEU A 129 -2.66 8.07 2.98
CA LEU A 129 -1.59 8.59 2.14
C LEU A 129 -2.10 9.86 1.45
N PRO A 130 -1.68 11.06 1.90
CA PRO A 130 -2.05 12.29 1.24
C PRO A 130 -1.34 12.45 -0.11
N ALA A 131 -1.85 13.33 -0.97
CA ALA A 131 -1.25 13.63 -2.27
C ALA A 131 0.20 14.12 -2.18
N SER A 132 0.61 14.68 -1.05
CA SER A 132 1.98 15.14 -0.76
C SER A 132 2.94 14.00 -0.37
N GLY A 133 2.46 12.75 -0.28
CA GLY A 133 3.25 11.63 0.21
C GLY A 133 3.27 11.51 1.73
N ALA A 134 3.83 10.41 2.22
CA ALA A 134 3.97 10.14 3.64
C ALA A 134 5.19 9.27 3.94
N THR A 135 5.63 9.30 5.20
CA THR A 135 6.59 8.37 5.75
C THR A 135 5.93 7.60 6.88
N ALA A 136 5.99 6.26 6.82
CA ALA A 136 5.55 5.36 7.87
C ALA A 136 6.76 4.71 8.54
N SER A 137 6.66 4.44 9.84
CA SER A 137 7.70 3.74 10.59
C SER A 137 7.11 2.56 11.33
N VAL A 138 7.77 1.41 11.25
CA VAL A 138 7.38 0.20 11.95
C VAL A 138 8.60 -0.52 12.51
N SER A 139 8.37 -1.36 13.52
CA SER A 139 9.40 -2.21 14.12
C SER A 139 9.05 -3.67 13.93
N LEU A 140 10.01 -4.46 13.43
CA LEU A 140 9.90 -5.92 13.35
C LEU A 140 9.83 -6.55 14.76
N ARG A 141 9.13 -7.67 14.85
CA ARG A 141 8.93 -8.44 16.09
C ARG A 141 9.01 -9.92 15.80
#